data_c74be75b2500e95a0008856913f12ac3
#
_entry.id   c74be75b2500e95a0008856913f12ac3
#
_cell.length_a   1.000
_cell.length_b   1.000
_cell.length_c   1.000
_cell.angle_alpha   90.00
_cell.angle_beta   90.00
_cell.angle_gamma   90.00
#
_symmetry.space_group_name_H-M   'P 1'
#
loop_
_entity.id
_entity.type
_entity.pdbx_description
1 polymer ?
#
loop_
_entity_poly.entity_id
_entity_poly.type
_entity_poly.pdbx_seq_one_letter_code
_entity_poly.pdbx_strand_id
1 'polypeptide(L)'
;MIGTELAHYRITAKLGEGGMGEVWRATDSKLGRDVAIKVLPDSFSQDPERLARFEREAKVLASLNHPHIAAIYGLEVDGGRRALVLELVEGPTLGERLAQGPLPLAEALGIARQIAEALEEAHDKGIVHRDLKPANVKLTAGGKVKVLDFGLAKALDPMSGSGSSASLLAHSPTMSLGATMQGVILGTAAYMSPEQARGANADRRADVWAFGVVLFEMLSGRTLFAGPTVSDTLASVLKVEPDLAQLPPTTPPRIRRLLERCLRKDAQQRLHSIADARIMIEEVQRGEVDEPGAGSGLAAATPRPRWQVAAALAAAALAGGALFALVARLGAPAPAPERVVRFEIPQPEGLVLVGAPKVSPDGRHIAFAGRDKAGKEQVWLRSLDDGDARPLAGTEGFKTTSRPFWSPDSRYLAFFTADKLLKVPIEGGPAQKICDAEGADGSWSEPGTILFDGAADAPLMGVPASGGVARPVIAAREGEAASSFGWPQFLPGGERFLYVVGDGGEDLEGIWMARADGSDRRRVVPGRHASRLGGFGLRGRN
;
A
#
# COMPACT_ATOMS: atom_id res chain seq x y z
N MET A 1 13.43 -37.51 -4.62
CA MET A 1 12.00 -37.71 -4.32
C MET A 1 11.24 -38.52 -5.41
N ILE A 2 11.80 -38.76 -6.60
CA ILE A 2 11.10 -39.57 -7.64
C ILE A 2 10.82 -40.96 -7.11
N GLY A 3 9.57 -41.45 -7.30
CA GLY A 3 9.10 -42.75 -6.82
C GLY A 3 8.63 -42.76 -5.34
N THR A 4 8.78 -41.67 -4.60
CA THR A 4 8.25 -41.57 -3.23
C THR A 4 6.82 -41.04 -3.24
N GLU A 5 6.09 -41.29 -2.16
CA GLU A 5 4.76 -40.71 -1.92
C GLU A 5 4.86 -39.56 -0.93
N LEU A 6 4.05 -38.53 -1.16
CA LEU A 6 3.78 -37.43 -0.24
C LEU A 6 2.27 -37.42 -0.04
N ALA A 7 1.81 -37.78 1.14
CA ALA A 7 0.40 -38.11 1.44
C ALA A 7 -0.13 -39.18 0.45
N HIS A 8 -1.01 -38.82 -0.45
CA HIS A 8 -1.56 -39.70 -1.47
C HIS A 8 -1.09 -39.36 -2.91
N TYR A 9 -0.06 -38.51 -3.01
CA TYR A 9 0.50 -38.12 -4.30
C TYR A 9 1.81 -38.85 -4.56
N ARG A 10 1.87 -39.58 -5.67
CA ARG A 10 3.07 -40.29 -6.11
C ARG A 10 3.91 -39.38 -6.99
N ILE A 11 5.11 -39.04 -6.55
CA ILE A 11 6.04 -38.16 -7.29
C ILE A 11 6.63 -38.90 -8.49
N THR A 12 6.47 -38.31 -9.68
CA THR A 12 6.86 -38.95 -10.96
C THR A 12 8.03 -38.27 -11.64
N ALA A 13 8.16 -36.93 -11.56
CA ALA A 13 9.25 -36.21 -12.20
C ALA A 13 9.54 -34.88 -11.46
N LYS A 14 10.77 -34.36 -11.62
CA LYS A 14 11.11 -32.99 -11.19
C LYS A 14 10.74 -32.00 -12.31
N LEU A 15 9.96 -30.97 -12.00
CA LEU A 15 9.58 -29.90 -12.93
C LEU A 15 10.49 -28.69 -12.86
N GLY A 16 11.01 -28.38 -11.67
CA GLY A 16 11.90 -27.24 -11.47
C GLY A 16 12.38 -27.10 -10.03
N GLU A 17 13.32 -26.19 -9.85
CA GLU A 17 13.89 -25.82 -8.54
C GLU A 17 14.12 -24.32 -8.53
N GLY A 18 13.85 -23.66 -7.42
CA GLY A 18 14.07 -22.22 -7.26
C GLY A 18 14.19 -21.81 -5.80
N GLY A 19 14.37 -20.53 -5.55
CA GLY A 19 14.52 -19.97 -4.19
C GLY A 19 13.35 -20.26 -3.24
N MET A 20 12.21 -20.67 -3.78
CA MET A 20 10.97 -20.97 -3.04
C MET A 20 10.70 -22.49 -2.92
N GLY A 21 11.69 -23.33 -3.17
CA GLY A 21 11.58 -24.78 -3.08
C GLY A 21 11.61 -25.51 -4.41
N GLU A 22 11.31 -26.80 -4.37
CA GLU A 22 11.30 -27.69 -5.52
C GLU A 22 9.88 -27.95 -6.00
N VAL A 23 9.70 -27.98 -7.31
CA VAL A 23 8.41 -28.29 -7.94
C VAL A 23 8.50 -29.64 -8.62
N TRP A 24 7.55 -30.51 -8.30
CA TRP A 24 7.50 -31.90 -8.76
C TRP A 24 6.18 -32.20 -9.49
N ARG A 25 6.23 -33.02 -10.53
CA ARG A 25 5.04 -33.69 -11.09
C ARG A 25 4.69 -34.85 -10.19
N ALA A 26 3.42 -35.00 -9.86
CA ALA A 26 2.93 -36.15 -9.11
C ALA A 26 1.56 -36.58 -9.64
N THR A 27 1.23 -37.84 -9.41
CA THR A 27 -0.09 -38.39 -9.71
C THR A 27 -0.89 -38.49 -8.40
N ASP A 28 -2.05 -37.87 -8.36
CA ASP A 28 -3.06 -38.00 -7.30
C ASP A 28 -3.66 -39.44 -7.40
N SER A 29 -3.31 -40.30 -6.46
CA SER A 29 -3.76 -41.69 -6.46
C SER A 29 -5.25 -41.86 -6.14
N LYS A 30 -5.91 -40.84 -5.53
CA LYS A 30 -7.34 -40.84 -5.21
C LYS A 30 -8.20 -40.38 -6.39
N LEU A 31 -7.73 -39.38 -7.14
CA LEU A 31 -8.51 -38.75 -8.21
C LEU A 31 -8.01 -39.14 -9.61
N GLY A 32 -6.88 -39.86 -9.74
CA GLY A 32 -6.33 -40.36 -11.00
C GLY A 32 -5.88 -39.23 -11.94
N ARG A 33 -5.44 -38.09 -11.42
CA ARG A 33 -4.98 -36.94 -12.20
C ARG A 33 -3.55 -36.56 -11.86
N ASP A 34 -2.86 -35.95 -12.81
CA ASP A 34 -1.55 -35.37 -12.55
C ASP A 34 -1.66 -33.96 -11.96
N VAL A 35 -0.77 -33.64 -11.04
CA VAL A 35 -0.68 -32.36 -10.32
C VAL A 35 0.77 -31.88 -10.27
N ALA A 36 0.96 -30.58 -10.01
CA ALA A 36 2.25 -30.03 -9.63
C ALA A 36 2.30 -29.91 -8.11
N ILE A 37 3.38 -30.38 -7.49
CA ILE A 37 3.61 -30.29 -6.06
C ILE A 37 4.81 -29.38 -5.80
N LYS A 38 4.59 -28.26 -5.14
CA LYS A 38 5.65 -27.35 -4.72
C LYS A 38 5.99 -27.61 -3.26
N VAL A 39 7.15 -28.24 -3.03
CA VAL A 39 7.63 -28.58 -1.68
C VAL A 39 8.37 -27.39 -1.09
N LEU A 40 7.95 -26.97 0.10
CA LEU A 40 8.58 -25.86 0.81
C LEU A 40 9.93 -26.29 1.43
N PRO A 41 10.93 -25.40 1.48
CA PRO A 41 12.21 -25.68 2.14
C PRO A 41 12.03 -26.00 3.64
N ASP A 42 12.85 -26.91 4.18
CA ASP A 42 12.78 -27.30 5.59
C ASP A 42 12.99 -26.13 6.58
N SER A 43 13.75 -25.12 6.17
CA SER A 43 13.93 -23.88 6.95
C SER A 43 12.62 -23.11 7.20
N PHE A 44 11.60 -23.37 6.42
CA PHE A 44 10.25 -22.82 6.55
C PHE A 44 9.43 -23.48 7.68
N SER A 45 9.66 -24.78 7.87
CA SER A 45 8.93 -25.61 8.86
C SER A 45 9.30 -25.29 10.30
N GLN A 46 10.38 -24.54 10.52
CA GLN A 46 10.92 -24.22 11.84
C GLN A 46 10.33 -22.95 12.47
N ASP A 47 9.58 -22.14 11.71
CA ASP A 47 8.97 -20.88 12.19
C ASP A 47 7.44 -20.98 12.16
N PRO A 48 6.78 -21.16 13.34
CA PRO A 48 5.33 -21.33 13.44
C PRO A 48 4.53 -20.12 12.92
N GLU A 49 5.07 -18.90 13.08
CA GLU A 49 4.37 -17.68 12.65
C GLU A 49 4.37 -17.55 11.13
N ARG A 50 5.50 -17.80 10.50
CA ARG A 50 5.61 -17.84 9.02
C ARG A 50 4.66 -18.86 8.44
N LEU A 51 4.57 -19.97 9.07
CA LEU A 51 3.74 -21.08 8.66
C LEU A 51 2.25 -20.74 8.73
N ALA A 52 1.80 -20.19 9.84
CA ALA A 52 0.40 -19.75 10.01
C ALA A 52 0.03 -18.64 9.02
N ARG A 53 1.00 -17.78 8.67
CA ARG A 53 0.84 -16.75 7.64
C ARG A 53 0.71 -17.38 6.25
N PHE A 54 1.63 -18.27 5.91
CA PHE A 54 1.60 -19.02 4.66
C PHE A 54 0.29 -19.78 4.45
N GLU A 55 -0.20 -20.49 5.47
CA GLU A 55 -1.46 -21.20 5.40
C GLU A 55 -2.66 -20.28 5.19
N ARG A 56 -2.66 -19.09 5.82
CA ARG A 56 -3.70 -18.08 5.60
C ARG A 56 -3.66 -17.55 4.17
N GLU A 57 -2.48 -17.20 3.67
CA GLU A 57 -2.32 -16.69 2.30
C GLU A 57 -2.64 -17.77 1.27
N ALA A 58 -2.21 -19.00 1.48
CA ALA A 58 -2.58 -20.13 0.62
C ALA A 58 -4.10 -20.35 0.54
N LYS A 59 -4.82 -20.20 1.65
CA LYS A 59 -6.30 -20.28 1.66
C LYS A 59 -6.94 -19.14 0.86
N VAL A 60 -6.40 -17.93 0.94
CA VAL A 60 -6.89 -16.78 0.16
C VAL A 60 -6.62 -17.03 -1.33
N LEU A 61 -5.43 -17.50 -1.68
CA LEU A 61 -5.06 -17.81 -3.06
C LEU A 61 -5.88 -18.98 -3.64
N ALA A 62 -6.22 -19.97 -2.82
CA ALA A 62 -7.09 -21.09 -3.23
C ALA A 62 -8.53 -20.67 -3.57
N SER A 63 -8.94 -19.45 -3.19
CA SER A 63 -10.23 -18.88 -3.60
C SER A 63 -10.22 -18.34 -5.05
N LEU A 64 -9.04 -18.21 -5.67
CA LEU A 64 -8.92 -17.82 -7.07
C LEU A 64 -9.33 -18.99 -7.97
N ASN A 65 -10.41 -18.79 -8.71
CA ASN A 65 -10.88 -19.74 -9.73
C ASN A 65 -11.13 -18.99 -11.03
N HIS A 66 -10.14 -19.00 -11.92
CA HIS A 66 -10.20 -18.27 -13.17
C HIS A 66 -9.51 -19.08 -14.29
N PRO A 67 -10.00 -19.06 -15.54
CA PRO A 67 -9.43 -19.86 -16.64
C PRO A 67 -7.95 -19.55 -16.92
N HIS A 68 -7.49 -18.34 -16.57
CA HIS A 68 -6.12 -17.88 -16.81
C HIS A 68 -5.25 -17.84 -15.54
N ILE A 69 -5.70 -18.44 -14.43
CA ILE A 69 -4.93 -18.61 -13.19
C ILE A 69 -4.76 -20.10 -12.94
N ALA A 70 -3.56 -20.54 -12.58
CA ALA A 70 -3.34 -21.91 -12.15
C ALA A 70 -3.96 -22.14 -10.77
N ALA A 71 -4.83 -23.15 -10.66
CA ALA A 71 -5.56 -23.43 -9.44
C ALA A 71 -4.67 -24.03 -8.35
N ILE A 72 -4.92 -23.63 -7.09
CA ILE A 72 -4.38 -24.31 -5.91
C ILE A 72 -5.41 -25.35 -5.47
N TYR A 73 -5.02 -26.62 -5.47
CA TYR A 73 -5.91 -27.72 -5.07
C TYR A 73 -5.86 -28.02 -3.57
N GLY A 74 -4.75 -27.73 -2.92
CA GLY A 74 -4.62 -27.97 -1.49
C GLY A 74 -3.25 -27.68 -0.92
N LEU A 75 -3.17 -27.82 0.39
CA LEU A 75 -1.94 -27.79 1.18
C LEU A 75 -1.82 -29.13 1.90
N GLU A 76 -0.72 -29.83 1.69
CA GLU A 76 -0.44 -31.13 2.31
C GLU A 76 0.71 -31.04 3.31
N VAL A 77 0.59 -31.82 4.36
CA VAL A 77 1.61 -31.97 5.40
C VAL A 77 1.89 -33.47 5.59
N ASP A 78 3.11 -33.87 5.30
CA ASP A 78 3.51 -35.27 5.43
C ASP A 78 4.97 -35.37 5.92
N GLY A 79 5.20 -36.13 6.98
CA GLY A 79 6.53 -36.34 7.56
C GLY A 79 7.26 -35.06 7.96
N GLY A 80 6.52 -34.00 8.35
CA GLY A 80 7.09 -32.68 8.66
C GLY A 80 7.37 -31.81 7.42
N ARG A 81 7.23 -32.35 6.22
CA ARG A 81 7.31 -31.63 4.95
C ARG A 81 5.97 -31.02 4.60
N ARG A 82 6.00 -29.84 4.03
CA ARG A 82 4.81 -29.12 3.57
C ARG A 82 4.89 -28.85 2.09
N ALA A 83 3.77 -29.02 1.43
CA ALA A 83 3.71 -28.87 -0.01
C ALA A 83 2.37 -28.24 -0.45
N LEU A 84 2.43 -27.36 -1.44
CA LEU A 84 1.26 -26.89 -2.16
C LEU A 84 0.98 -27.83 -3.33
N VAL A 85 -0.27 -28.26 -3.44
CA VAL A 85 -0.76 -29.03 -4.59
C VAL A 85 -1.43 -28.06 -5.56
N LEU A 86 -0.89 -28.01 -6.77
CA LEU A 86 -1.24 -27.03 -7.80
C LEU A 86 -1.74 -27.74 -9.06
N GLU A 87 -2.47 -27.02 -9.89
CA GLU A 87 -2.79 -27.42 -11.25
C GLU A 87 -1.49 -27.66 -12.04
N LEU A 88 -1.34 -28.85 -12.61
CA LEU A 88 -0.27 -29.11 -13.56
C LEU A 88 -0.63 -28.47 -14.90
N VAL A 89 0.05 -27.43 -15.28
CA VAL A 89 -0.14 -26.76 -16.57
C VAL A 89 0.91 -27.25 -17.55
N GLU A 90 0.46 -27.98 -18.57
CA GLU A 90 1.33 -28.47 -19.65
C GLU A 90 1.55 -27.37 -20.70
N GLY A 91 2.75 -27.34 -21.29
CA GLY A 91 3.18 -26.38 -22.29
C GLY A 91 4.41 -25.57 -21.86
N PRO A 92 5.00 -24.79 -22.78
CA PRO A 92 6.16 -23.97 -22.48
C PRO A 92 5.77 -22.77 -21.60
N THR A 93 6.75 -22.22 -20.90
CA THR A 93 6.62 -20.88 -20.30
C THR A 93 6.69 -19.81 -21.39
N LEU A 94 6.15 -18.63 -21.11
CA LEU A 94 6.31 -17.48 -22.00
C LEU A 94 7.81 -17.14 -22.17
N GLY A 95 8.63 -17.35 -21.13
CA GLY A 95 10.08 -17.16 -21.20
C GLY A 95 10.74 -18.10 -22.22
N GLU A 96 10.39 -19.39 -22.21
CA GLU A 96 10.87 -20.37 -23.21
C GLU A 96 10.40 -20.02 -24.62
N ARG A 97 9.20 -19.45 -24.77
CA ARG A 97 8.68 -18.98 -26.06
C ARG A 97 9.42 -17.74 -26.54
N LEU A 98 9.73 -16.79 -25.64
CA LEU A 98 10.47 -15.56 -25.96
C LEU A 98 11.95 -15.81 -26.28
N ALA A 99 12.54 -16.89 -25.78
CA ALA A 99 13.87 -17.31 -26.16
C ALA A 99 14.00 -17.66 -27.66
N GLN A 100 12.86 -17.91 -28.34
CA GLN A 100 12.78 -18.15 -29.78
C GLN A 100 12.62 -16.85 -30.59
N GLY A 101 12.50 -15.71 -29.93
CA GLY A 101 12.33 -14.38 -30.53
C GLY A 101 11.01 -13.69 -30.17
N PRO A 102 10.82 -12.46 -30.67
CA PRO A 102 9.62 -11.67 -30.40
C PRO A 102 8.36 -12.35 -30.93
N LEU A 103 7.24 -11.99 -30.34
CA LEU A 103 5.94 -12.50 -30.75
C LEU A 103 5.32 -11.64 -31.87
N PRO A 104 4.59 -12.23 -32.83
CA PRO A 104 3.70 -11.48 -33.70
C PRO A 104 2.72 -10.64 -32.86
N LEU A 105 2.40 -9.44 -33.33
CA LEU A 105 1.53 -8.49 -32.59
C LEU A 105 0.22 -9.13 -32.12
N ALA A 106 -0.48 -9.86 -33.00
CA ALA A 106 -1.75 -10.48 -32.64
C ALA A 106 -1.62 -11.54 -31.53
N GLU A 107 -0.54 -12.34 -31.56
CA GLU A 107 -0.21 -13.33 -30.52
C GLU A 107 0.13 -12.63 -29.19
N ALA A 108 1.00 -11.62 -29.25
CA ALA A 108 1.40 -10.84 -28.07
C ALA A 108 0.20 -10.18 -27.38
N LEU A 109 -0.69 -9.55 -28.14
CA LEU A 109 -1.91 -8.92 -27.60
C LEU A 109 -2.91 -9.96 -27.06
N GLY A 110 -3.01 -11.13 -27.70
CA GLY A 110 -3.85 -12.23 -27.23
C GLY A 110 -3.39 -12.77 -25.87
N ILE A 111 -2.08 -12.92 -25.68
CA ILE A 111 -1.46 -13.33 -24.42
C ILE A 111 -1.61 -12.23 -23.37
N ALA A 112 -1.29 -11.00 -23.73
CA ALA A 112 -1.38 -9.85 -22.82
C ALA A 112 -2.80 -9.66 -22.27
N ARG A 113 -3.85 -9.79 -23.12
CA ARG A 113 -5.24 -9.73 -22.69
C ARG A 113 -5.55 -10.79 -21.62
N GLN A 114 -5.17 -12.03 -21.85
CA GLN A 114 -5.42 -13.13 -20.90
C GLN A 114 -4.64 -12.95 -19.58
N ILE A 115 -3.41 -12.41 -19.63
CA ILE A 115 -2.66 -12.04 -18.41
C ILE A 115 -3.41 -10.92 -17.66
N ALA A 116 -3.91 -9.89 -18.37
CA ALA A 116 -4.65 -8.81 -17.76
C ALA A 116 -5.96 -9.29 -17.10
N GLU A 117 -6.70 -10.22 -17.74
CA GLU A 117 -7.89 -10.87 -17.17
C GLU A 117 -7.55 -11.64 -15.86
N ALA A 118 -6.43 -12.36 -15.83
CA ALA A 118 -5.97 -13.05 -14.64
C ALA A 118 -5.63 -12.10 -13.49
N LEU A 119 -4.92 -11.02 -13.79
CA LEU A 119 -4.56 -10.00 -12.80
C LEU A 119 -5.79 -9.22 -12.30
N GLU A 120 -6.74 -8.89 -13.19
CA GLU A 120 -8.00 -8.20 -12.84
C GLU A 120 -8.79 -9.01 -11.81
N GLU A 121 -9.03 -10.30 -12.06
CA GLU A 121 -9.71 -11.21 -11.11
C GLU A 121 -8.99 -11.27 -9.74
N ALA A 122 -7.66 -11.30 -9.74
CA ALA A 122 -6.90 -11.33 -8.50
C ALA A 122 -6.98 -9.98 -7.75
N HIS A 123 -6.85 -8.86 -8.48
CA HIS A 123 -6.93 -7.51 -7.90
C HIS A 123 -8.30 -7.20 -7.30
N ASP A 124 -9.38 -7.68 -7.92
CA ASP A 124 -10.75 -7.53 -7.40
C ASP A 124 -10.95 -8.25 -6.07
N LYS A 125 -10.18 -9.32 -5.84
CA LYS A 125 -10.12 -10.05 -4.55
C LYS A 125 -9.06 -9.53 -3.59
N GLY A 126 -8.42 -8.39 -3.91
CA GLY A 126 -7.37 -7.79 -3.09
C GLY A 126 -6.02 -8.53 -3.14
N ILE A 127 -5.85 -9.42 -4.10
CA ILE A 127 -4.62 -10.22 -4.27
C ILE A 127 -3.73 -9.56 -5.31
N VAL A 128 -2.47 -9.30 -4.95
CA VAL A 128 -1.43 -8.75 -5.82
C VAL A 128 -0.41 -9.84 -6.13
N HIS A 129 -0.05 -9.99 -7.39
CA HIS A 129 0.86 -11.07 -7.84
C HIS A 129 2.30 -10.86 -7.36
N ARG A 130 2.84 -9.65 -7.53
CA ARG A 130 4.17 -9.17 -7.08
C ARG A 130 5.40 -9.79 -7.74
N ASP A 131 5.26 -10.87 -8.48
CA ASP A 131 6.35 -11.58 -9.18
C ASP A 131 5.94 -11.99 -10.60
N LEU A 132 5.20 -11.11 -11.30
CA LEU A 132 4.83 -11.36 -12.69
C LEU A 132 6.08 -11.26 -13.58
N LYS A 133 6.36 -12.35 -14.30
CA LYS A 133 7.48 -12.47 -15.23
C LYS A 133 7.18 -13.58 -16.25
N PRO A 134 7.85 -13.64 -17.41
CA PRO A 134 7.59 -14.67 -18.43
C PRO A 134 7.73 -16.11 -17.94
N ALA A 135 8.60 -16.36 -16.96
CA ALA A 135 8.75 -17.70 -16.36
C ALA A 135 7.51 -18.15 -15.57
N ASN A 136 6.69 -17.19 -15.06
CA ASN A 136 5.47 -17.46 -14.31
C ASN A 136 4.20 -17.44 -15.19
N VAL A 137 4.35 -17.48 -16.50
CA VAL A 137 3.25 -17.53 -17.47
C VAL A 137 3.41 -18.75 -18.34
N LYS A 138 2.45 -19.68 -18.30
CA LYS A 138 2.42 -20.88 -19.13
C LYS A 138 1.50 -20.71 -20.32
N LEU A 139 1.92 -21.27 -21.46
CA LEU A 139 1.17 -21.28 -22.71
C LEU A 139 0.74 -22.72 -23.03
N THR A 140 -0.56 -22.99 -22.93
CA THR A 140 -1.09 -24.33 -23.24
C THR A 140 -1.15 -24.57 -24.75
N ALA A 141 -1.19 -25.83 -25.19
CA ALA A 141 -1.33 -26.20 -26.62
C ALA A 141 -2.58 -25.61 -27.29
N GLY A 142 -3.62 -25.28 -26.51
CA GLY A 142 -4.84 -24.63 -27.00
C GLY A 142 -4.79 -23.08 -27.03
N GLY A 143 -3.61 -22.48 -26.88
CA GLY A 143 -3.43 -21.03 -26.87
C GLY A 143 -3.96 -20.30 -25.62
N LYS A 144 -4.31 -21.05 -24.56
CA LYS A 144 -4.70 -20.47 -23.27
C LYS A 144 -3.47 -20.13 -22.45
N VAL A 145 -3.52 -18.97 -21.81
CA VAL A 145 -2.54 -18.53 -20.82
C VAL A 145 -2.94 -19.04 -19.44
N LYS A 146 -1.96 -19.45 -18.65
CA LYS A 146 -2.08 -19.72 -17.22
C LYS A 146 -0.99 -18.98 -16.46
N VAL A 147 -1.40 -18.04 -15.61
CA VAL A 147 -0.48 -17.34 -14.71
C VAL A 147 -0.29 -18.17 -13.45
N LEU A 148 0.96 -18.37 -13.06
CA LEU A 148 1.40 -19.20 -11.95
C LEU A 148 1.84 -18.35 -10.77
N ASP A 149 1.93 -18.96 -9.58
CA ASP A 149 2.62 -18.43 -8.38
C ASP A 149 2.14 -17.04 -7.89
N PHE A 150 0.82 -16.79 -7.92
CA PHE A 150 0.24 -15.57 -7.33
C PHE A 150 0.60 -15.44 -5.85
N GLY A 151 1.13 -14.26 -5.45
CA GLY A 151 1.26 -13.81 -4.07
C GLY A 151 2.12 -14.64 -3.13
N LEU A 152 2.60 -15.83 -3.55
CA LEU A 152 3.40 -16.73 -2.71
C LEU A 152 4.73 -16.12 -2.26
N ALA A 153 5.25 -15.14 -2.99
CA ALA A 153 6.49 -14.45 -2.64
C ALA A 153 6.40 -13.74 -1.28
N LYS A 154 5.25 -13.15 -0.95
CA LYS A 154 5.04 -12.45 0.34
C LYS A 154 4.91 -13.43 1.50
N ALA A 155 4.22 -14.55 1.30
CA ALA A 155 4.06 -15.59 2.31
C ALA A 155 5.39 -16.20 2.73
N LEU A 156 6.35 -16.21 1.80
CA LEU A 156 7.65 -16.85 1.95
C LEU A 156 8.75 -15.88 2.41
N ASP A 157 8.50 -14.56 2.47
CA ASP A 157 9.50 -13.56 2.85
C ASP A 157 9.79 -13.58 4.37
N PRO A 158 11.05 -13.81 4.80
CA PRO A 158 11.43 -13.82 6.22
C PRO A 158 11.16 -12.52 6.96
N MET A 159 11.02 -11.40 6.25
CA MET A 159 11.01 -10.06 6.81
C MET A 159 9.67 -9.33 6.64
N SER A 160 8.58 -10.00 6.29
CA SER A 160 7.25 -9.37 6.13
C SER A 160 6.63 -8.82 7.44
N GLY A 161 7.39 -8.78 8.53
CA GLY A 161 7.02 -8.08 9.77
C GLY A 161 7.60 -6.66 9.90
N SER A 162 8.57 -6.28 9.06
CA SER A 162 9.15 -4.93 9.06
C SER A 162 9.55 -4.56 7.63
N GLY A 163 8.83 -3.60 7.06
CA GLY A 163 8.86 -3.20 5.66
C GLY A 163 10.23 -2.78 5.13
N SER A 164 11.00 -3.70 4.61
CA SER A 164 12.04 -3.33 3.64
C SER A 164 12.49 -4.54 2.82
N SER A 165 12.04 -4.61 1.55
CA SER A 165 12.58 -5.51 0.52
C SER A 165 14.08 -5.24 0.22
N ALA A 166 14.66 -4.17 0.73
CA ALA A 166 16.10 -3.91 0.68
C ALA A 166 16.92 -4.96 1.45
N SER A 167 16.30 -5.67 2.40
CA SER A 167 16.93 -6.73 3.17
C SER A 167 17.14 -8.03 2.37
N LEU A 168 16.37 -8.27 1.29
CA LEU A 168 16.60 -9.41 0.40
C LEU A 168 17.99 -9.37 -0.27
N LEU A 169 18.54 -8.17 -0.44
CA LEU A 169 19.87 -7.98 -1.04
C LEU A 169 20.99 -7.99 0.01
N ALA A 170 20.70 -7.64 1.29
CA ALA A 170 21.70 -7.51 2.33
C ALA A 170 21.97 -8.81 3.12
N HIS A 171 21.03 -9.76 3.12
CA HIS A 171 21.11 -10.99 3.91
C HIS A 171 21.01 -12.28 3.09
N SER A 172 21.12 -12.21 1.76
CA SER A 172 21.48 -13.40 1.01
C SER A 172 22.89 -13.82 1.42
N PRO A 173 23.09 -15.06 1.90
CA PRO A 173 24.45 -15.59 2.12
C PRO A 173 25.09 -15.88 0.76
N THR A 174 25.26 -14.85 -0.05
CA THR A 174 25.66 -14.93 -1.47
C THR A 174 27.15 -14.79 -1.68
N MET A 175 27.94 -15.20 -0.73
CA MET A 175 29.37 -15.36 -1.00
C MET A 175 29.76 -16.82 -1.33
N SER A 176 28.84 -17.80 -1.38
CA SER A 176 29.21 -19.19 -1.67
C SER A 176 28.16 -20.10 -2.30
N LEU A 177 27.11 -19.57 -2.96
CA LEU A 177 26.16 -20.40 -3.70
C LEU A 177 26.27 -20.15 -5.20
N GLY A 178 26.47 -21.26 -5.95
CA GLY A 178 26.97 -21.33 -7.31
C GLY A 178 26.14 -20.58 -8.39
N ALA A 179 26.72 -20.45 -9.55
CA ALA A 179 26.30 -19.68 -10.73
C ALA A 179 24.81 -19.82 -11.14
N THR A 180 24.12 -20.88 -10.75
CA THR A 180 22.71 -21.16 -11.08
C THR A 180 21.73 -20.28 -10.32
N MET A 181 22.01 -19.94 -9.06
CA MET A 181 21.15 -19.05 -8.24
C MET A 181 21.28 -17.59 -8.68
N GLN A 182 22.45 -17.15 -9.15
CA GLN A 182 22.65 -15.80 -9.66
C GLN A 182 21.80 -15.52 -10.92
N GLY A 183 21.64 -16.48 -11.82
CA GLY A 183 20.83 -16.35 -13.03
C GLY A 183 19.33 -16.17 -12.73
N VAL A 184 18.79 -16.87 -11.73
CA VAL A 184 17.35 -16.81 -11.35
C VAL A 184 17.02 -15.46 -10.68
N ILE A 185 17.89 -14.97 -9.80
CA ILE A 185 17.71 -13.67 -9.14
C ILE A 185 17.88 -12.52 -10.13
N LEU A 186 18.84 -12.61 -11.04
CA LEU A 186 19.09 -11.62 -12.09
C LEU A 186 17.87 -11.48 -13.02
N GLY A 187 17.27 -12.60 -13.43
CA GLY A 187 16.08 -12.59 -14.29
C GLY A 187 14.85 -11.98 -13.63
N THR A 188 14.65 -12.16 -12.33
CA THR A 188 13.50 -11.61 -11.59
C THR A 188 13.60 -10.08 -11.40
N ALA A 189 14.79 -9.56 -11.14
CA ALA A 189 15.01 -8.14 -10.88
C ALA A 189 14.56 -7.23 -12.03
N ALA A 190 14.61 -7.71 -13.26
CA ALA A 190 14.23 -6.95 -14.46
C ALA A 190 12.74 -6.57 -14.53
N TYR A 191 11.87 -7.32 -13.86
CA TYR A 191 10.41 -7.10 -13.84
C TYR A 191 9.91 -6.40 -12.58
N MET A 192 10.76 -6.20 -11.58
CA MET A 192 10.40 -5.49 -10.36
C MET A 192 10.00 -4.06 -10.66
N SER A 193 8.95 -3.59 -9.98
CA SER A 193 8.58 -2.18 -10.05
C SER A 193 9.58 -1.30 -9.27
N PRO A 194 9.68 0.01 -9.60
CA PRO A 194 10.58 0.92 -8.88
C PRO A 194 10.33 0.96 -7.37
N GLU A 195 9.08 0.85 -6.91
CA GLU A 195 8.74 0.77 -5.49
C GLU A 195 9.22 -0.54 -4.86
N GLN A 196 9.11 -1.67 -5.54
CA GLN A 196 9.68 -2.95 -5.06
C GLN A 196 11.21 -2.89 -5.00
N ALA A 197 11.85 -2.33 -6.02
CA ALA A 197 13.30 -2.15 -6.04
C ALA A 197 13.82 -1.24 -4.92
N ARG A 198 12.97 -0.31 -4.39
CA ARG A 198 13.29 0.53 -3.22
C ARG A 198 12.94 -0.13 -1.89
N GLY A 199 12.32 -1.30 -1.88
CA GLY A 199 11.81 -1.94 -0.68
C GLY A 199 10.55 -1.29 -0.10
N ALA A 200 9.83 -0.49 -0.88
CA ALA A 200 8.58 0.11 -0.46
C ALA A 200 7.40 -0.87 -0.63
N ASN A 201 6.30 -0.59 0.07
CA ASN A 201 5.09 -1.38 -0.08
C ASN A 201 4.56 -1.30 -1.53
N ALA A 202 4.43 -2.47 -2.15
CA ALA A 202 3.93 -2.62 -3.50
C ALA A 202 2.43 -2.98 -3.47
N ASP A 203 1.61 -2.18 -4.13
CA ASP A 203 0.20 -2.44 -4.39
C ASP A 203 -0.02 -3.03 -5.80
N ARG A 204 -1.28 -3.15 -6.24
CA ARG A 204 -1.65 -3.67 -7.56
C ARG A 204 -0.96 -2.97 -8.74
N ARG A 205 -0.47 -1.74 -8.56
CA ARG A 205 0.26 -0.98 -9.60
C ARG A 205 1.66 -1.54 -9.86
N ALA A 206 2.20 -2.34 -8.96
CA ALA A 206 3.43 -3.11 -9.22
C ALA A 206 3.19 -4.18 -10.30
N ASP A 207 2.04 -4.84 -10.29
CA ASP A 207 1.67 -5.80 -11.33
C ASP A 207 1.41 -5.13 -12.68
N VAL A 208 0.86 -3.89 -12.68
CA VAL A 208 0.72 -3.08 -13.90
C VAL A 208 2.07 -2.75 -14.51
N TRP A 209 3.07 -2.41 -13.68
CA TRP A 209 4.44 -2.23 -14.16
C TRP A 209 5.01 -3.51 -14.78
N ALA A 210 4.97 -4.61 -14.04
CA ALA A 210 5.48 -5.90 -14.49
C ALA A 210 4.79 -6.36 -15.79
N PHE A 211 3.47 -6.16 -15.89
CA PHE A 211 2.70 -6.39 -17.11
C PHE A 211 3.24 -5.55 -18.28
N GLY A 212 3.53 -4.26 -18.06
CA GLY A 212 4.13 -3.40 -19.07
C GLY A 212 5.50 -3.89 -19.55
N VAL A 213 6.36 -4.36 -18.62
CA VAL A 213 7.67 -4.93 -18.96
C VAL A 213 7.51 -6.21 -19.77
N VAL A 214 6.60 -7.11 -19.38
CA VAL A 214 6.32 -8.36 -20.11
C VAL A 214 5.76 -8.08 -21.50
N LEU A 215 4.82 -7.14 -21.64
CA LEU A 215 4.26 -6.77 -22.96
C LEU A 215 5.34 -6.15 -23.86
N PHE A 216 6.20 -5.28 -23.33
CA PHE A 216 7.33 -4.75 -24.09
C PHE A 216 8.25 -5.86 -24.60
N GLU A 217 8.60 -6.81 -23.74
CA GLU A 217 9.47 -7.94 -24.10
C GLU A 217 8.82 -8.84 -25.14
N MET A 218 7.52 -9.12 -25.03
CA MET A 218 6.78 -9.88 -26.04
C MET A 218 6.85 -9.25 -27.44
N LEU A 219 6.74 -7.91 -27.50
CA LEU A 219 6.73 -7.18 -28.76
C LEU A 219 8.13 -6.96 -29.35
N SER A 220 9.10 -6.65 -28.48
CA SER A 220 10.46 -6.28 -28.92
C SER A 220 11.44 -7.47 -28.99
N GLY A 221 11.15 -8.56 -28.26
CA GLY A 221 12.08 -9.66 -28.03
C GLY A 221 13.28 -9.27 -27.16
N ARG A 222 13.22 -8.15 -26.46
CA ARG A 222 14.32 -7.64 -25.64
C ARG A 222 13.87 -7.34 -24.23
N THR A 223 14.69 -7.70 -23.26
CA THR A 223 14.47 -7.31 -21.85
C THR A 223 14.64 -5.81 -21.70
N LEU A 224 13.64 -5.13 -21.17
CA LEU A 224 13.61 -3.66 -21.06
C LEU A 224 14.67 -3.11 -20.08
N PHE A 225 14.83 -3.80 -18.95
CA PHE A 225 15.79 -3.44 -17.92
C PHE A 225 16.77 -4.58 -17.69
N ALA A 226 18.01 -4.42 -18.13
CA ALA A 226 19.04 -5.43 -17.97
C ALA A 226 20.36 -4.79 -17.51
N GLY A 227 21.10 -5.53 -16.71
CA GLY A 227 22.45 -5.15 -16.28
C GLY A 227 23.28 -6.42 -16.03
N PRO A 228 24.62 -6.29 -15.98
CA PRO A 228 25.51 -7.42 -15.74
C PRO A 228 25.34 -8.04 -14.34
N THR A 229 24.84 -7.27 -13.38
CA THR A 229 24.54 -7.74 -12.03
C THR A 229 23.10 -7.41 -11.63
N VAL A 230 22.63 -8.04 -10.54
CA VAL A 230 21.31 -7.72 -9.94
C VAL A 230 21.24 -6.23 -9.54
N SER A 231 22.31 -5.71 -8.95
CA SER A 231 22.39 -4.29 -8.55
C SER A 231 22.32 -3.34 -9.76
N ASP A 232 22.97 -3.68 -10.86
CA ASP A 232 22.90 -2.89 -12.11
C ASP A 232 21.50 -2.93 -12.72
N THR A 233 20.85 -4.10 -12.70
CA THR A 233 19.48 -4.27 -13.16
C THR A 233 18.51 -3.43 -12.32
N LEU A 234 18.64 -3.45 -10.99
CA LEU A 234 17.83 -2.61 -10.09
C LEU A 234 18.11 -1.13 -10.29
N ALA A 235 19.38 -0.74 -10.49
CA ALA A 235 19.72 0.63 -10.81
C ALA A 235 19.09 1.07 -12.16
N SER A 236 19.04 0.18 -13.14
CA SER A 236 18.37 0.42 -14.42
C SER A 236 16.86 0.61 -14.21
N VAL A 237 16.20 -0.27 -13.47
CA VAL A 237 14.76 -0.13 -13.10
C VAL A 237 14.49 1.21 -12.41
N LEU A 238 15.38 1.68 -11.55
CA LEU A 238 15.19 2.92 -10.79
C LEU A 238 15.47 4.20 -11.57
N LYS A 239 16.48 4.18 -12.47
CA LYS A 239 17.06 5.39 -13.06
C LYS A 239 16.85 5.53 -14.55
N VAL A 240 16.82 4.42 -15.31
CA VAL A 240 16.73 4.46 -16.78
C VAL A 240 15.29 4.58 -17.23
N GLU A 241 14.96 5.59 -18.03
CA GLU A 241 13.64 5.71 -18.63
C GLU A 241 13.41 4.62 -19.69
N PRO A 242 12.19 4.06 -19.81
CA PRO A 242 11.86 3.06 -20.80
C PRO A 242 12.07 3.57 -22.23
N ASP A 243 12.95 2.92 -23.00
CA ASP A 243 13.16 3.28 -24.40
C ASP A 243 12.14 2.55 -25.31
N LEU A 244 11.00 3.18 -25.53
CA LEU A 244 9.94 2.65 -26.38
C LEU A 244 10.23 2.79 -27.88
N ALA A 245 11.34 3.41 -28.30
CA ALA A 245 11.78 3.43 -29.68
C ALA A 245 12.23 2.04 -30.17
N GLN A 246 12.58 1.14 -29.24
CA GLN A 246 12.92 -0.25 -29.54
C GLN A 246 11.72 -1.13 -29.94
N LEU A 247 10.50 -0.64 -29.79
CA LEU A 247 9.30 -1.35 -30.24
C LEU A 247 9.24 -1.37 -31.78
N PRO A 248 8.76 -2.47 -32.38
CA PRO A 248 8.54 -2.55 -33.81
C PRO A 248 7.75 -1.33 -34.34
N PRO A 249 8.08 -0.79 -35.52
CA PRO A 249 7.34 0.33 -36.12
C PRO A 249 5.85 0.03 -36.32
N THR A 250 5.50 -1.24 -36.48
CA THR A 250 4.14 -1.75 -36.65
C THR A 250 3.33 -1.76 -35.35
N THR A 251 3.93 -1.45 -34.20
CA THR A 251 3.21 -1.40 -32.91
C THR A 251 2.19 -0.24 -32.94
N PRO A 252 0.89 -0.52 -32.74
CA PRO A 252 -0.15 0.49 -32.76
C PRO A 252 0.10 1.63 -31.76
N PRO A 253 -0.24 2.89 -32.11
CA PRO A 253 -0.06 4.03 -31.20
C PRO A 253 -0.76 3.87 -29.84
N ARG A 254 -1.91 3.22 -29.80
CA ARG A 254 -2.62 2.90 -28.53
C ARG A 254 -1.81 1.98 -27.63
N ILE A 255 -1.13 0.97 -28.19
CA ILE A 255 -0.27 0.05 -27.42
C ILE A 255 0.99 0.78 -26.94
N ARG A 256 1.55 1.68 -27.72
CA ARG A 256 2.69 2.54 -27.26
C ARG A 256 2.25 3.41 -26.07
N ARG A 257 1.10 4.05 -26.16
CA ARG A 257 0.53 4.85 -25.05
C ARG A 257 0.19 3.99 -23.83
N LEU A 258 -0.30 2.77 -24.01
CA LEU A 258 -0.51 1.83 -22.91
C LEU A 258 0.81 1.54 -22.19
N LEU A 259 1.87 1.19 -22.92
CA LEU A 259 3.19 0.94 -22.36
C LEU A 259 3.76 2.17 -21.62
N GLU A 260 3.65 3.37 -22.20
CA GLU A 260 4.02 4.62 -21.53
C GLU A 260 3.33 4.80 -20.18
N ARG A 261 2.04 4.48 -20.10
CA ARG A 261 1.25 4.58 -18.86
C ARG A 261 1.56 3.47 -17.85
N CYS A 262 1.82 2.25 -18.30
CA CYS A 262 2.21 1.14 -17.44
C CYS A 262 3.61 1.34 -16.84
N LEU A 263 4.53 1.95 -17.59
CA LEU A 263 5.95 2.06 -17.25
C LEU A 263 6.33 3.42 -16.63
N ARG A 264 5.36 4.17 -16.08
CA ARG A 264 5.65 5.36 -15.27
C ARG A 264 6.39 4.96 -14.00
N LYS A 265 7.53 5.61 -13.73
CA LYS A 265 8.34 5.33 -12.52
C LYS A 265 7.57 5.65 -11.23
N ASP A 266 6.83 6.75 -11.24
CA ASP A 266 5.92 7.11 -10.16
C ASP A 266 4.64 6.28 -10.24
N ALA A 267 4.40 5.46 -9.23
CA ALA A 267 3.21 4.62 -9.15
C ALA A 267 1.90 5.44 -9.16
N GLN A 268 1.92 6.70 -8.70
CA GLN A 268 0.74 7.57 -8.72
C GLN A 268 0.35 8.01 -10.14
N GLN A 269 1.34 8.12 -11.04
CA GLN A 269 1.13 8.50 -12.45
C GLN A 269 0.92 7.29 -13.36
N ARG A 270 1.04 6.08 -12.83
CA ARG A 270 0.86 4.83 -13.56
C ARG A 270 -0.62 4.52 -13.75
N LEU A 271 -0.92 3.67 -14.71
CA LEU A 271 -2.28 3.13 -14.90
C LEU A 271 -2.81 2.54 -13.59
N HIS A 272 -4.02 2.95 -13.18
CA HIS A 272 -4.57 2.57 -11.87
C HIS A 272 -5.13 1.17 -11.80
N SER A 273 -5.68 0.68 -12.90
CA SER A 273 -6.29 -0.64 -13.01
C SER A 273 -5.74 -1.40 -14.20
N ILE A 274 -5.51 -2.70 -14.02
CA ILE A 274 -5.15 -3.58 -15.13
C ILE A 274 -6.32 -3.80 -16.10
N ALA A 275 -7.56 -3.60 -15.64
CA ALA A 275 -8.76 -3.62 -16.47
C ALA A 275 -8.68 -2.59 -17.62
N ASP A 276 -8.13 -1.39 -17.34
CA ASP A 276 -7.94 -0.37 -18.39
C ASP A 276 -6.98 -0.86 -19.48
N ALA A 277 -5.93 -1.61 -19.09
CA ALA A 277 -5.00 -2.20 -20.05
C ALA A 277 -5.71 -3.26 -20.92
N ARG A 278 -6.55 -4.11 -20.32
CA ARG A 278 -7.34 -5.12 -21.03
C ARG A 278 -8.26 -4.46 -22.06
N ILE A 279 -9.02 -3.45 -21.65
CA ILE A 279 -9.95 -2.72 -22.52
C ILE A 279 -9.19 -2.11 -23.72
N MET A 280 -8.07 -1.42 -23.48
CA MET A 280 -7.26 -0.82 -24.54
C MET A 280 -6.73 -1.88 -25.54
N ILE A 281 -6.37 -3.06 -25.06
CA ILE A 281 -5.92 -4.17 -25.92
C ILE A 281 -7.09 -4.69 -26.76
N GLU A 282 -8.26 -4.89 -26.17
CA GLU A 282 -9.47 -5.35 -26.86
C GLU A 282 -9.92 -4.37 -27.96
N GLU A 283 -9.84 -3.07 -27.68
CA GLU A 283 -10.13 -2.03 -28.67
C GLU A 283 -9.21 -2.13 -29.89
N VAL A 284 -7.89 -2.33 -29.66
CA VAL A 284 -6.93 -2.54 -30.75
C VAL A 284 -7.20 -3.84 -31.49
N GLN A 285 -7.56 -4.92 -30.80
CA GLN A 285 -7.87 -6.22 -31.43
C GLN A 285 -9.16 -6.15 -32.27
N ARG A 286 -10.12 -5.29 -31.89
CA ARG A 286 -11.35 -5.02 -32.68
C ARG A 286 -11.11 -4.12 -33.89
N GLY A 287 -9.89 -3.58 -34.05
CA GLY A 287 -9.55 -2.68 -35.14
C GLY A 287 -10.09 -1.26 -34.97
N GLU A 288 -10.42 -0.88 -33.72
CA GLU A 288 -10.78 0.48 -33.40
C GLU A 288 -9.54 1.37 -33.55
N VAL A 289 -9.42 2.00 -34.71
CA VAL A 289 -8.34 2.94 -35.01
C VAL A 289 -8.58 4.19 -34.16
N ASP A 290 -7.52 4.71 -33.52
CA ASP A 290 -7.54 6.11 -33.11
C ASP A 290 -7.84 6.91 -34.38
N GLU A 291 -9.02 7.47 -34.49
CA GLU A 291 -9.17 8.61 -35.38
C GLU A 291 -8.10 9.62 -34.91
N PRO A 292 -7.11 9.97 -35.76
CA PRO A 292 -6.18 11.03 -35.45
C PRO A 292 -7.05 12.24 -35.15
N GLY A 293 -7.07 12.67 -33.88
CA GLY A 293 -8.00 13.61 -33.27
C GLY A 293 -8.82 14.32 -34.29
N ALA A 294 -10.14 14.27 -34.18
CA ALA A 294 -11.03 15.17 -34.89
C ALA A 294 -10.66 16.61 -34.49
N GLY A 295 -9.48 17.01 -34.98
CA GLY A 295 -9.16 18.38 -35.31
C GLY A 295 -10.20 18.73 -36.38
N SER A 296 -11.24 19.39 -35.93
CA SER A 296 -12.31 19.99 -36.72
C SER A 296 -11.88 20.34 -38.15
N GLY A 297 -12.02 19.40 -39.07
CA GLY A 297 -12.21 19.73 -40.47
C GLY A 297 -13.57 20.39 -40.57
N LEU A 298 -13.62 21.68 -40.26
CA LEU A 298 -14.75 22.53 -40.59
C LEU A 298 -14.87 22.49 -42.12
N ALA A 299 -15.75 21.60 -42.60
CA ALA A 299 -16.39 21.83 -43.91
C ALA A 299 -16.90 23.28 -43.89
N ALA A 300 -16.51 24.06 -44.88
CA ALA A 300 -16.83 25.46 -45.04
C ALA A 300 -18.37 25.62 -44.98
N ALA A 301 -18.91 25.86 -43.81
CA ALA A 301 -20.29 26.29 -43.62
C ALA A 301 -20.29 27.81 -43.68
N THR A 302 -21.15 28.34 -44.51
CA THR A 302 -21.48 29.76 -44.65
C THR A 302 -21.50 30.48 -43.28
N PRO A 303 -20.97 31.72 -43.19
CA PRO A 303 -20.81 32.41 -41.92
C PRO A 303 -22.17 32.75 -41.31
N ARG A 304 -22.56 31.98 -40.28
CA ARG A 304 -23.67 32.34 -39.39
C ARG A 304 -23.24 33.49 -38.47
N PRO A 305 -24.13 34.43 -38.16
CA PRO A 305 -23.75 35.57 -37.30
C PRO A 305 -23.25 35.09 -35.94
N ARG A 306 -22.11 35.62 -35.52
CA ARG A 306 -21.33 35.21 -34.32
C ARG A 306 -22.16 35.08 -33.04
N TRP A 307 -23.23 35.83 -32.89
CA TRP A 307 -24.10 35.75 -31.70
C TRP A 307 -24.92 34.46 -31.62
N GLN A 308 -25.33 33.85 -32.77
CA GLN A 308 -26.06 32.59 -32.81
C GLN A 308 -25.14 31.40 -32.43
N VAL A 309 -23.84 31.46 -32.79
CA VAL A 309 -22.84 30.47 -32.40
C VAL A 309 -22.56 30.58 -30.90
N ALA A 310 -22.43 31.81 -30.38
CA ALA A 310 -22.23 32.05 -28.95
C ALA A 310 -23.43 31.58 -28.10
N ALA A 311 -24.66 31.82 -28.59
CA ALA A 311 -25.89 31.35 -27.94
C ALA A 311 -26.01 29.83 -27.94
N ALA A 312 -25.66 29.17 -29.07
CA ALA A 312 -25.66 27.71 -29.16
C ALA A 312 -24.61 27.06 -28.24
N LEU A 313 -23.41 27.64 -28.16
CA LEU A 313 -22.35 27.17 -27.24
C LEU A 313 -22.72 27.37 -25.76
N ALA A 314 -23.35 28.50 -25.41
CA ALA A 314 -23.85 28.75 -24.06
C ALA A 314 -24.97 27.78 -23.68
N ALA A 315 -25.91 27.50 -24.61
CA ALA A 315 -26.97 26.53 -24.37
C ALA A 315 -26.44 25.09 -24.25
N ALA A 316 -25.44 24.70 -25.05
CA ALA A 316 -24.78 23.40 -24.96
C ALA A 316 -23.98 23.26 -23.64
N ALA A 317 -23.29 24.32 -23.19
CA ALA A 317 -22.58 24.32 -21.92
C ALA A 317 -23.53 24.20 -20.71
N LEU A 318 -24.68 24.90 -20.75
CA LEU A 318 -25.72 24.80 -19.72
C LEU A 318 -26.41 23.43 -19.71
N ALA A 319 -26.72 22.89 -20.87
CA ALA A 319 -27.28 21.55 -20.97
C ALA A 319 -26.29 20.46 -20.54
N GLY A 320 -25.01 20.58 -20.92
CA GLY A 320 -23.94 19.69 -20.50
C GLY A 320 -23.69 19.77 -18.98
N GLY A 321 -23.68 20.98 -18.42
CA GLY A 321 -23.54 21.20 -16.97
C GLY A 321 -24.73 20.63 -16.18
N ALA A 322 -25.96 20.81 -16.67
CA ALA A 322 -27.18 20.26 -16.07
C ALA A 322 -27.18 18.73 -16.13
N LEU A 323 -26.82 18.15 -17.29
CA LEU A 323 -26.70 16.70 -17.45
C LEU A 323 -25.59 16.11 -16.56
N PHE A 324 -24.43 16.76 -16.50
CA PHE A 324 -23.34 16.36 -15.61
C PHE A 324 -23.76 16.41 -14.14
N ALA A 325 -24.43 17.50 -13.70
CA ALA A 325 -24.93 17.61 -12.34
C ALA A 325 -26.02 16.56 -12.03
N LEU A 326 -26.87 16.22 -13.01
CA LEU A 326 -27.88 15.17 -12.88
C LEU A 326 -27.23 13.78 -12.81
N VAL A 327 -26.27 13.48 -13.67
CA VAL A 327 -25.53 12.21 -13.68
C VAL A 327 -24.67 12.08 -12.42
N ALA A 328 -24.02 13.16 -11.97
CA ALA A 328 -23.27 13.18 -10.73
C ALA A 328 -24.16 12.97 -9.50
N ARG A 329 -25.40 13.46 -9.51
CA ARG A 329 -26.40 13.21 -8.44
C ARG A 329 -26.99 11.80 -8.47
N LEU A 330 -27.20 11.23 -9.64
CA LEU A 330 -27.79 9.89 -9.81
C LEU A 330 -26.73 8.78 -9.73
N GLY A 331 -25.48 9.08 -10.07
CA GLY A 331 -24.37 8.14 -10.08
C GLY A 331 -23.45 8.20 -8.84
N ALA A 332 -23.73 9.08 -7.87
CA ALA A 332 -23.01 9.01 -6.60
C ALA A 332 -23.41 7.70 -5.91
N PRO A 333 -22.51 6.71 -5.75
CA PRO A 333 -22.82 5.55 -4.95
C PRO A 333 -23.17 6.06 -3.57
N ALA A 334 -24.30 5.60 -3.02
CA ALA A 334 -24.62 5.86 -1.62
C ALA A 334 -23.38 5.48 -0.79
N PRO A 335 -22.89 6.37 0.11
CA PRO A 335 -21.75 6.03 0.94
C PRO A 335 -22.06 4.69 1.60
N ALA A 336 -21.17 3.71 1.41
CA ALA A 336 -21.31 2.41 2.04
C ALA A 336 -21.50 2.67 3.54
N PRO A 337 -22.48 2.02 4.19
CA PRO A 337 -22.73 2.25 5.61
C PRO A 337 -21.41 2.01 6.35
N GLU A 338 -20.93 3.03 7.06
CA GLU A 338 -19.73 2.93 7.88
C GLU A 338 -19.94 1.77 8.85
N ARG A 339 -19.24 0.68 8.66
CA ARG A 339 -19.24 -0.44 9.61
C ARG A 339 -18.58 0.04 10.88
N VAL A 340 -19.39 0.30 11.89
CA VAL A 340 -18.88 0.50 13.25
C VAL A 340 -18.34 -0.85 13.73
N VAL A 341 -17.03 -0.99 13.71
CA VAL A 341 -16.36 -2.16 14.30
C VAL A 341 -16.24 -1.90 15.79
N ARG A 342 -16.82 -2.76 16.59
CA ARG A 342 -16.66 -2.77 18.05
C ARG A 342 -15.85 -3.99 18.41
N PHE A 343 -14.76 -3.79 19.12
CA PHE A 343 -13.91 -4.86 19.62
C PHE A 343 -13.35 -4.47 20.98
N GLU A 344 -13.11 -5.46 21.82
CA GLU A 344 -12.42 -5.29 23.08
C GLU A 344 -10.94 -5.56 22.90
N ILE A 345 -10.11 -4.70 23.45
CA ILE A 345 -8.68 -4.88 23.47
C ILE A 345 -8.31 -5.35 24.87
N PRO A 346 -7.94 -6.63 25.05
CA PRO A 346 -7.53 -7.11 26.36
C PRO A 346 -6.26 -6.36 26.80
N GLN A 347 -6.23 -6.01 28.08
CA GLN A 347 -5.06 -5.41 28.71
C GLN A 347 -3.91 -6.42 28.69
N PRO A 348 -2.69 -6.03 28.27
CA PRO A 348 -1.54 -6.93 28.33
C PRO A 348 -1.26 -7.38 29.77
N GLU A 349 -0.90 -8.66 29.95
CA GLU A 349 -0.63 -9.20 31.28
C GLU A 349 0.52 -8.46 31.97
N GLY A 350 0.27 -8.02 33.19
CA GLY A 350 1.29 -7.34 34.01
C GLY A 350 1.58 -5.91 33.65
N LEU A 351 0.75 -5.29 32.83
CA LEU A 351 0.84 -3.88 32.49
C LEU A 351 -0.36 -3.12 33.10
N VAL A 352 -0.09 -1.99 33.73
CA VAL A 352 -1.13 -1.07 34.20
C VAL A 352 -1.25 0.09 33.24
N LEU A 353 -2.44 0.29 32.66
CA LEU A 353 -2.71 1.43 31.77
C LEU A 353 -2.79 2.72 32.63
N VAL A 354 -2.07 3.75 32.23
CA VAL A 354 -1.96 5.01 33.00
C VAL A 354 -2.71 6.17 32.29
N GLY A 355 -3.10 6.03 31.04
CA GLY A 355 -3.76 7.07 30.28
C GLY A 355 -4.68 6.54 29.16
N ALA A 356 -5.44 7.43 28.54
CA ALA A 356 -6.33 7.09 27.45
C ALA A 356 -5.53 6.68 26.20
N PRO A 357 -5.90 5.59 25.52
CA PRO A 357 -5.25 5.17 24.28
C PRO A 357 -5.53 6.16 23.13
N LYS A 358 -4.57 6.29 22.22
CA LYS A 358 -4.67 7.09 21.01
C LYS A 358 -4.47 6.22 19.77
N VAL A 359 -5.46 6.17 18.90
CA VAL A 359 -5.39 5.45 17.62
C VAL A 359 -4.57 6.28 16.63
N SER A 360 -3.71 5.64 15.85
CA SER A 360 -2.96 6.29 14.76
C SER A 360 -3.89 6.81 13.66
N PRO A 361 -3.52 7.87 12.93
CA PRO A 361 -4.32 8.39 11.81
C PRO A 361 -4.67 7.35 10.75
N ASP A 362 -3.78 6.39 10.46
CA ASP A 362 -4.00 5.28 9.52
C ASP A 362 -4.88 4.15 10.10
N GLY A 363 -5.24 4.22 11.38
CA GLY A 363 -6.08 3.23 12.05
C GLY A 363 -5.41 1.89 12.36
N ARG A 364 -4.07 1.77 12.22
CA ARG A 364 -3.35 0.49 12.36
C ARG A 364 -2.72 0.29 13.74
N HIS A 365 -2.52 1.35 14.49
CA HIS A 365 -1.80 1.29 15.76
C HIS A 365 -2.58 1.99 16.87
N ILE A 366 -2.35 1.53 18.10
CA ILE A 366 -2.81 2.19 19.31
C ILE A 366 -1.60 2.47 20.20
N ALA A 367 -1.40 3.75 20.54
CA ALA A 367 -0.40 4.18 21.52
C ALA A 367 -1.08 4.45 22.85
N PHE A 368 -0.48 4.01 23.94
CA PHE A 368 -0.97 4.26 25.30
C PHE A 368 0.18 4.31 26.30
N ALA A 369 -0.02 5.04 27.37
CA ALA A 369 0.90 5.04 28.49
C ALA A 369 0.66 3.82 29.39
N GLY A 370 1.73 3.14 29.77
CA GLY A 370 1.64 1.95 30.62
C GLY A 370 2.80 1.87 31.62
N ARG A 371 2.51 1.27 32.79
CA ARG A 371 3.47 0.95 33.83
C ARG A 371 3.66 -0.55 33.90
N ASP A 372 4.88 -1.02 33.76
CA ASP A 372 5.22 -2.45 33.87
C ASP A 372 5.28 -2.94 35.33
N LYS A 373 5.51 -4.26 35.52
CA LYS A 373 5.67 -4.88 36.84
C LYS A 373 6.84 -4.34 37.65
N ALA A 374 7.85 -3.77 36.99
CA ALA A 374 9.02 -3.15 37.64
C ALA A 374 8.75 -1.69 38.02
N GLY A 375 7.54 -1.15 37.71
CA GLY A 375 7.16 0.22 37.97
C GLY A 375 7.67 1.21 36.91
N LYS A 376 8.28 0.74 35.82
CA LYS A 376 8.78 1.60 34.74
C LYS A 376 7.61 2.09 33.89
N GLU A 377 7.53 3.40 33.72
CA GLU A 377 6.50 4.08 32.93
C GLU A 377 7.07 4.48 31.57
N GLN A 378 6.34 4.11 30.52
CA GLN A 378 6.72 4.41 29.13
C GLN A 378 5.52 4.32 28.20
N VAL A 379 5.69 4.76 26.96
CA VAL A 379 4.66 4.60 25.92
C VAL A 379 4.74 3.18 25.37
N TRP A 380 3.58 2.56 25.23
CA TRP A 380 3.41 1.25 24.60
C TRP A 380 2.69 1.42 23.28
N LEU A 381 3.09 0.62 22.32
CA LEU A 381 2.49 0.57 20.99
C LEU A 381 1.89 -0.82 20.77
N ARG A 382 0.63 -0.84 20.34
CA ARG A 382 -0.05 -2.05 19.91
C ARG A 382 -0.44 -1.94 18.45
N SER A 383 -0.03 -2.92 17.64
CA SER A 383 -0.54 -3.08 16.29
C SER A 383 -1.95 -3.70 16.36
N LEU A 384 -2.88 -3.19 15.54
CA LEU A 384 -4.21 -3.78 15.41
C LEU A 384 -4.20 -4.98 14.46
N ASP A 385 -3.15 -5.14 13.67
CA ASP A 385 -2.99 -6.27 12.76
C ASP A 385 -2.48 -7.52 13.50
N ASP A 386 -1.56 -7.35 14.46
CA ASP A 386 -0.89 -8.48 15.18
C ASP A 386 -1.46 -8.73 16.57
N GLY A 387 -2.08 -7.72 17.16
CA GLY A 387 -2.67 -7.81 18.49
C GLY A 387 -1.67 -7.69 19.66
N ASP A 388 -0.37 -7.67 19.41
CA ASP A 388 0.66 -7.59 20.43
C ASP A 388 0.99 -6.15 20.85
N ALA A 389 1.21 -5.94 22.14
CA ALA A 389 1.64 -4.67 22.69
C ALA A 389 3.12 -4.74 23.09
N ARG A 390 3.92 -3.79 22.62
CA ARG A 390 5.34 -3.67 22.95
C ARG A 390 5.67 -2.30 23.51
N PRO A 391 6.64 -2.21 24.42
CA PRO A 391 7.15 -0.92 24.85
C PRO A 391 7.83 -0.21 23.68
N LEU A 392 7.61 1.09 23.54
CA LEU A 392 8.26 1.91 22.52
C LEU A 392 9.59 2.42 23.07
N ALA A 393 10.70 1.87 22.57
CA ALA A 393 12.04 2.29 22.95
C ALA A 393 12.26 3.79 22.64
N GLY A 394 12.96 4.50 23.55
CA GLY A 394 13.17 5.93 23.45
C GLY A 394 12.11 6.77 24.16
N THR A 395 11.10 6.14 24.79
CA THR A 395 10.07 6.85 25.57
C THR A 395 10.31 6.76 27.09
N GLU A 396 11.47 6.35 27.51
CA GLU A 396 11.90 6.37 28.91
C GLU A 396 11.92 7.82 29.41
N GLY A 397 11.27 8.07 30.55
CA GLY A 397 11.09 9.44 31.08
C GLY A 397 9.82 10.12 30.58
N PHE A 398 8.93 9.38 29.92
CA PHE A 398 7.58 9.85 29.57
C PHE A 398 6.87 10.38 30.82
N LYS A 399 6.25 11.57 30.70
CA LYS A 399 5.47 12.18 31.77
C LYS A 399 4.06 11.57 31.79
N THR A 400 3.75 10.76 32.78
CA THR A 400 2.49 9.97 32.86
C THR A 400 1.23 10.81 32.96
N THR A 401 1.34 12.07 33.35
CA THR A 401 0.23 13.02 33.32
C THR A 401 -0.02 13.61 31.91
N SER A 402 0.85 13.29 30.94
CA SER A 402 0.71 13.70 29.56
C SER A 402 0.13 12.59 28.68
N ARG A 403 -0.24 12.93 27.45
CA ARG A 403 -0.76 12.01 26.44
C ARG A 403 0.14 12.02 25.22
N PRO A 404 0.55 10.85 24.71
CA PRO A 404 1.25 10.80 23.44
C PRO A 404 0.29 11.18 22.31
N PHE A 405 0.80 11.80 21.25
CA PHE A 405 0.03 12.15 20.08
C PHE A 405 0.80 11.84 18.79
N TRP A 406 0.04 11.52 17.77
CA TRP A 406 0.55 11.02 16.49
C TRP A 406 0.97 12.13 15.53
N SER A 407 2.00 11.84 14.73
CA SER A 407 2.20 12.56 13.47
C SER A 407 1.11 12.20 12.46
N PRO A 408 0.72 13.11 11.54
CA PRO A 408 -0.33 12.85 10.56
C PRO A 408 -0.06 11.65 9.64
N ASP A 409 1.21 11.35 9.38
CA ASP A 409 1.66 10.21 8.57
C ASP A 409 1.79 8.89 9.37
N SER A 410 1.39 8.89 10.64
CA SER A 410 1.45 7.74 11.56
C SER A 410 2.86 7.18 11.82
N ARG A 411 3.93 7.90 11.44
CA ARG A 411 5.32 7.40 11.54
C ARG A 411 6.01 7.79 12.84
N TYR A 412 5.50 8.80 13.55
CA TYR A 412 6.09 9.30 14.78
C TYR A 412 5.04 9.45 15.86
N LEU A 413 5.50 9.29 17.11
CA LEU A 413 4.79 9.69 18.31
C LEU A 413 5.52 10.85 18.96
N ALA A 414 4.80 11.92 19.28
CA ALA A 414 5.30 12.98 20.13
C ALA A 414 4.79 12.79 21.56
N PHE A 415 5.65 13.14 22.53
CA PHE A 415 5.37 12.97 23.95
C PHE A 415 6.16 13.96 24.79
N PHE A 416 5.67 14.20 26.00
CA PHE A 416 6.34 15.08 26.96
C PHE A 416 7.15 14.28 27.98
N THR A 417 8.32 14.83 28.32
CA THR A 417 9.04 14.54 29.56
C THR A 417 8.74 15.64 30.59
N ALA A 418 9.47 15.70 31.68
CA ALA A 418 9.29 16.76 32.67
C ALA A 418 9.49 18.16 32.10
N ASP A 419 10.41 18.33 31.15
CA ASP A 419 10.92 19.62 30.67
C ASP A 419 11.02 19.73 29.13
N LYS A 420 10.62 18.68 28.38
CA LYS A 420 10.81 18.64 26.92
C LYS A 420 9.64 18.01 26.20
N LEU A 421 9.38 18.52 25.00
CA LEU A 421 8.58 17.85 23.97
C LEU A 421 9.55 17.08 23.05
N LEU A 422 9.36 15.79 22.95
CA LEU A 422 10.16 14.86 22.15
C LEU A 422 9.30 14.17 21.11
N LYS A 423 9.91 13.63 20.06
CA LYS A 423 9.28 12.68 19.11
C LYS A 423 10.14 11.44 18.95
N VAL A 424 9.50 10.31 18.67
CA VAL A 424 10.15 9.02 18.47
C VAL A 424 9.51 8.30 17.28
N PRO A 425 10.28 7.61 16.42
CA PRO A 425 9.71 6.75 15.37
C PRO A 425 8.92 5.60 15.99
N ILE A 426 7.84 5.15 15.33
CA ILE A 426 7.03 4.03 15.83
C ILE A 426 7.79 2.68 15.81
N GLU A 427 8.80 2.57 14.98
CA GLU A 427 9.73 1.42 14.96
C GLU A 427 10.62 1.38 16.20
N GLY A 428 10.67 2.46 16.97
CA GLY A 428 11.59 2.67 18.09
C GLY A 428 12.88 3.36 17.68
N GLY A 429 13.69 3.70 18.68
CA GLY A 429 14.98 4.36 18.46
C GLY A 429 15.18 5.58 19.37
N PRO A 430 16.22 6.37 19.17
CA PRO A 430 16.49 7.52 20.01
C PRO A 430 15.42 8.60 19.81
N ALA A 431 14.88 9.10 20.93
CA ALA A 431 13.96 10.22 20.90
C ALA A 431 14.67 11.50 20.43
N GLN A 432 14.00 12.27 19.59
CA GLN A 432 14.49 13.53 19.07
C GLN A 432 13.79 14.70 19.78
N LYS A 433 14.56 15.65 20.27
CA LYS A 433 14.03 16.87 20.90
C LYS A 433 13.38 17.77 19.85
N ILE A 434 12.15 18.20 20.12
CA ILE A 434 11.45 19.21 19.35
C ILE A 434 11.68 20.60 19.99
N CYS A 435 11.37 20.74 21.27
CA CYS A 435 11.63 21.97 22.02
C CYS A 435 11.70 21.70 23.54
N ASP A 436 12.16 22.68 24.29
CA ASP A 436 11.95 22.72 25.75
C ASP A 436 10.51 23.16 25.99
N ALA A 437 9.75 22.35 26.72
CA ALA A 437 8.34 22.59 26.99
C ALA A 437 7.84 21.76 28.16
N GLU A 438 6.98 22.38 28.95
CA GLU A 438 6.09 21.70 29.89
C GLU A 438 4.70 21.61 29.24
N GLY A 439 4.11 20.42 29.16
CA GLY A 439 2.80 20.21 28.56
C GLY A 439 2.19 18.88 28.99
N ALA A 440 0.94 18.68 28.58
CA ALA A 440 0.20 17.46 28.86
C ALA A 440 -0.46 16.86 27.61
N ASP A 441 -0.89 17.65 26.66
CA ASP A 441 -1.53 17.18 25.42
C ASP A 441 -1.09 18.01 24.22
N GLY A 442 -1.19 17.44 23.02
CA GLY A 442 -0.81 18.13 21.79
C GLY A 442 -1.47 17.55 20.56
N SER A 443 -1.35 18.28 19.47
CA SER A 443 -1.84 17.88 18.15
C SER A 443 -0.84 18.29 17.08
N TRP A 444 -0.68 17.45 16.07
CA TRP A 444 0.28 17.62 14.99
C TRP A 444 -0.46 17.76 13.66
N SER A 445 -0.22 18.85 12.92
CA SER A 445 -0.85 19.12 11.62
C SER A 445 -0.09 18.55 10.44
N GLU A 446 -0.78 18.29 9.33
CA GLU A 446 -0.15 17.87 8.06
C GLU A 446 0.94 18.84 7.56
N PRO A 447 0.77 20.19 7.65
CA PRO A 447 1.84 21.12 7.31
C PRO A 447 3.07 21.08 8.22
N GLY A 448 3.04 20.29 9.31
CA GLY A 448 4.18 20.10 10.19
C GLY A 448 4.25 21.08 11.36
N THR A 449 3.12 21.65 11.79
CA THR A 449 3.01 22.43 13.03
C THR A 449 2.49 21.55 14.15
N ILE A 450 3.09 21.64 15.34
CA ILE A 450 2.61 21.03 16.57
C ILE A 450 2.06 22.13 17.47
N LEU A 451 0.81 21.93 17.91
CA LEU A 451 0.20 22.71 18.99
C LEU A 451 0.18 21.89 20.26
N PHE A 452 0.40 22.53 21.41
CA PHE A 452 0.37 21.86 22.70
C PHE A 452 -0.06 22.83 23.81
N ASP A 453 -0.65 22.27 24.86
CA ASP A 453 -0.93 23.01 26.08
C ASP A 453 0.36 23.26 26.88
N GLY A 454 0.45 24.39 27.53
CA GLY A 454 1.53 24.70 28.45
C GLY A 454 1.26 24.21 29.89
N ALA A 455 2.03 24.75 30.83
CA ALA A 455 1.69 24.63 32.25
C ALA A 455 0.34 25.27 32.56
N ALA A 456 -0.23 25.03 33.76
CA ALA A 456 -1.49 25.64 34.15
C ALA A 456 -1.43 27.16 33.95
N ASP A 457 -2.49 27.74 33.37
CA ASP A 457 -2.63 29.16 33.01
C ASP A 457 -1.66 29.67 31.92
N ALA A 458 -0.92 28.79 31.25
CA ALA A 458 -0.06 29.15 30.13
C ALA A 458 -0.88 29.26 28.82
N PRO A 459 -0.38 30.06 27.85
CA PRO A 459 -0.95 30.08 26.51
C PRO A 459 -0.81 28.72 25.81
N LEU A 460 -1.69 28.47 24.84
CA LEU A 460 -1.51 27.35 23.92
C LEU A 460 -0.33 27.66 23.00
N MET A 461 0.64 26.77 22.97
CA MET A 461 1.91 26.97 22.30
C MET A 461 1.95 26.26 20.94
N GLY A 462 2.73 26.81 20.01
CA GLY A 462 2.99 26.21 18.70
C GLY A 462 4.47 26.12 18.40
N VAL A 463 4.89 25.02 17.77
CA VAL A 463 6.28 24.79 17.36
C VAL A 463 6.32 24.01 16.04
N PRO A 464 7.29 24.26 15.13
CA PRO A 464 7.50 23.37 13.98
C PRO A 464 7.90 21.96 14.42
N ALA A 465 7.39 20.93 13.75
CA ALA A 465 7.73 19.54 14.04
C ALA A 465 9.22 19.19 13.76
N SER A 466 9.91 20.04 13.00
CA SER A 466 11.36 19.97 12.78
C SER A 466 12.17 20.44 14.00
N GLY A 467 11.51 21.05 14.97
CA GLY A 467 12.11 21.63 16.17
C GLY A 467 12.26 23.15 16.11
N GLY A 468 12.54 23.74 17.26
CA GLY A 468 12.75 25.17 17.38
C GLY A 468 12.22 25.77 18.69
N VAL A 469 11.98 27.07 18.70
CA VAL A 469 11.44 27.79 19.86
C VAL A 469 9.92 27.78 19.77
N ALA A 470 9.27 27.26 20.81
CA ALA A 470 7.82 27.32 20.94
C ALA A 470 7.34 28.78 21.11
N ARG A 471 6.23 29.11 20.45
CA ARG A 471 5.63 30.46 20.50
C ARG A 471 4.16 30.35 20.90
N PRO A 472 3.63 31.35 21.65
CA PRO A 472 2.22 31.39 22.00
C PRO A 472 1.36 31.58 20.73
N VAL A 473 0.32 30.73 20.60
CA VAL A 473 -0.68 30.79 19.51
C VAL A 473 -2.02 31.26 20.03
N ILE A 474 -2.45 30.76 21.21
CA ILE A 474 -3.63 31.25 21.91
C ILE A 474 -3.22 31.71 23.31
N ALA A 475 -3.44 32.96 23.60
CA ALA A 475 -3.26 33.55 24.92
C ALA A 475 -4.55 34.25 25.37
N ALA A 476 -4.72 34.46 26.67
CA ALA A 476 -5.79 35.27 27.20
C ALA A 476 -5.69 36.73 26.64
N ARG A 477 -6.84 37.34 26.34
CA ARG A 477 -6.90 38.71 25.89
C ARG A 477 -6.88 39.64 27.11
N GLU A 478 -6.47 40.88 26.89
CA GLU A 478 -6.50 41.89 27.93
C GLU A 478 -7.93 42.06 28.47
N GLY A 479 -8.12 41.88 29.80
CA GLY A 479 -9.43 41.88 30.44
C GLY A 479 -10.18 40.55 30.48
N GLU A 480 -9.69 39.50 29.83
CA GLU A 480 -10.20 38.15 30.04
C GLU A 480 -9.67 37.60 31.39
N ALA A 481 -10.55 36.94 32.18
CA ALA A 481 -10.12 36.23 33.38
C ALA A 481 -9.10 35.16 33.00
N ALA A 482 -8.19 34.83 33.90
CA ALA A 482 -7.22 33.74 33.68
C ALA A 482 -7.98 32.49 33.26
N SER A 483 -7.72 32.04 32.05
CA SER A 483 -8.39 30.89 31.41
C SER A 483 -7.36 29.84 31.14
N SER A 484 -7.65 28.57 31.46
CA SER A 484 -6.83 27.45 31.05
C SER A 484 -7.14 27.09 29.59
N PHE A 485 -6.10 26.94 28.79
CA PHE A 485 -6.21 26.49 27.38
C PHE A 485 -5.63 25.08 27.25
N GLY A 486 -6.41 24.14 26.71
CA GLY A 486 -5.93 22.77 26.59
C GLY A 486 -6.55 22.00 25.46
N TRP A 487 -6.06 20.78 25.29
CA TRP A 487 -6.54 19.78 24.33
C TRP A 487 -6.65 20.29 22.90
N PRO A 488 -5.59 20.84 22.32
CA PRO A 488 -5.61 21.26 20.93
C PRO A 488 -5.83 20.05 20.02
N GLN A 489 -6.68 20.21 19.01
CA GLN A 489 -6.93 19.18 18.01
C GLN A 489 -7.05 19.82 16.63
N PHE A 490 -6.10 19.58 15.75
CA PHE A 490 -6.20 20.01 14.37
C PHE A 490 -7.37 19.33 13.65
N LEU A 491 -8.07 20.10 12.84
CA LEU A 491 -9.04 19.59 11.88
C LEU A 491 -8.32 19.09 10.62
N PRO A 492 -8.95 18.24 9.80
CA PRO A 492 -8.39 17.79 8.53
C PRO A 492 -7.90 18.97 7.68
N GLY A 493 -6.72 18.80 7.04
CA GLY A 493 -6.05 19.86 6.29
C GLY A 493 -5.15 20.80 7.13
N GLY A 494 -5.25 20.77 8.48
CA GLY A 494 -4.33 21.48 9.37
C GLY A 494 -4.45 23.00 9.39
N GLU A 495 -5.41 23.60 8.68
CA GLU A 495 -5.62 25.06 8.65
C GLU A 495 -6.31 25.60 9.90
N ARG A 496 -7.13 24.78 10.55
CA ARG A 496 -7.92 25.13 11.73
C ARG A 496 -7.75 24.07 12.81
N PHE A 497 -7.96 24.48 14.06
CA PHE A 497 -7.94 23.57 15.20
C PHE A 497 -9.02 23.91 16.20
N LEU A 498 -9.42 22.90 16.99
CA LEU A 498 -10.27 23.04 18.16
C LEU A 498 -9.40 23.05 19.41
N TYR A 499 -9.85 23.77 20.44
CA TYR A 499 -9.22 23.76 21.76
C TYR A 499 -10.29 24.02 22.83
N VAL A 500 -9.99 23.65 24.05
CA VAL A 500 -10.88 23.85 25.19
C VAL A 500 -10.39 25.04 26.01
N VAL A 501 -11.34 25.88 26.38
CA VAL A 501 -11.14 26.93 27.37
C VAL A 501 -11.86 26.52 28.66
N GLY A 502 -11.10 26.40 29.74
CA GLY A 502 -11.60 26.16 31.09
C GLY A 502 -11.31 27.33 32.01
N ASP A 503 -11.95 27.36 33.19
CA ASP A 503 -11.71 28.32 34.27
C ASP A 503 -11.84 29.82 33.92
N GLY A 504 -12.46 30.12 32.76
CA GLY A 504 -12.65 31.48 32.25
C GLY A 504 -14.03 32.09 32.56
N GLY A 505 -14.87 31.41 33.39
CA GLY A 505 -16.26 31.80 33.64
C GLY A 505 -17.22 31.32 32.53
N GLU A 506 -18.54 31.40 32.78
CA GLU A 506 -19.58 30.87 31.90
C GLU A 506 -19.54 31.40 30.47
N ASP A 507 -19.07 32.65 30.31
CA ASP A 507 -18.99 33.31 28.99
C ASP A 507 -17.81 32.83 28.12
N LEU A 508 -16.77 32.28 28.72
CA LEU A 508 -15.56 31.87 28.01
C LEU A 508 -15.40 30.35 27.97
N GLU A 509 -15.94 29.61 28.95
CA GLU A 509 -15.81 28.15 29.01
C GLU A 509 -16.46 27.45 27.82
N GLY A 510 -15.75 26.49 27.21
CA GLY A 510 -16.27 25.71 26.10
C GLY A 510 -15.23 25.24 25.10
N ILE A 511 -15.70 24.73 23.97
CA ILE A 511 -14.85 24.36 22.83
C ILE A 511 -14.81 25.55 21.87
N TRP A 512 -13.61 25.93 21.54
CA TRP A 512 -13.30 27.02 20.62
C TRP A 512 -12.62 26.48 19.37
N MET A 513 -12.79 27.21 18.28
CA MET A 513 -12.06 26.98 17.04
C MET A 513 -11.25 28.23 16.67
N ALA A 514 -10.04 28.02 16.14
CA ALA A 514 -9.19 29.07 15.61
C ALA A 514 -8.48 28.58 14.33
N ARG A 515 -7.87 29.52 13.60
CA ARG A 515 -6.89 29.20 12.57
C ARG A 515 -5.58 28.78 13.20
N ALA A 516 -4.73 28.05 12.43
CA ALA A 516 -3.43 27.56 12.90
C ALA A 516 -2.50 28.65 13.43
N ASP A 517 -2.68 29.90 13.00
CA ASP A 517 -1.96 31.07 13.48
C ASP A 517 -2.58 31.73 14.72
N GLY A 518 -3.67 31.16 15.27
CA GLY A 518 -4.41 31.68 16.42
C GLY A 518 -5.44 32.76 16.10
N SER A 519 -5.58 33.15 14.82
CA SER A 519 -6.60 34.12 14.39
C SER A 519 -7.98 33.47 14.24
N ASP A 520 -9.02 34.28 13.99
CA ASP A 520 -10.41 33.86 13.75
C ASP A 520 -10.97 32.95 14.86
N ARG A 521 -10.76 33.40 16.14
CA ARG A 521 -11.22 32.65 17.33
C ARG A 521 -12.73 32.76 17.46
N ARG A 522 -13.43 31.63 17.53
CA ARG A 522 -14.86 31.56 17.79
C ARG A 522 -15.23 30.40 18.67
N ARG A 523 -16.19 30.59 19.57
CA ARG A 523 -16.74 29.53 20.42
C ARG A 523 -17.70 28.67 19.59
N VAL A 524 -17.48 27.35 19.58
CA VAL A 524 -18.27 26.34 18.82
C VAL A 524 -19.29 25.68 19.74
N VAL A 525 -18.87 25.35 20.96
CA VAL A 525 -19.73 24.69 21.96
C VAL A 525 -19.58 25.42 23.29
N PRO A 526 -20.64 26.02 23.86
CA PRO A 526 -20.61 26.66 25.18
C PRO A 526 -20.73 25.63 26.32
N GLY A 527 -20.17 25.95 27.51
CA GLY A 527 -20.48 25.34 28.80
C GLY A 527 -19.45 24.36 29.36
N ARG A 528 -19.60 24.08 30.68
CA ARG A 528 -18.68 23.27 31.50
C ARG A 528 -18.55 21.80 31.12
N HIS A 529 -19.43 21.27 30.28
CA HIS A 529 -19.38 19.85 29.86
C HIS A 529 -18.30 19.58 28.80
N ALA A 530 -17.67 20.59 28.22
CA ALA A 530 -16.60 20.44 27.25
C ALA A 530 -15.36 19.72 27.82
N SER A 531 -15.08 19.90 29.13
CA SER A 531 -13.95 19.23 29.81
C SER A 531 -14.12 17.70 29.93
N ARG A 532 -15.38 17.18 29.85
CA ARG A 532 -15.66 15.73 29.85
C ARG A 532 -15.55 15.09 28.46
N LEU A 533 -15.50 15.88 27.38
CA LEU A 533 -15.41 15.40 26.00
C LEU A 533 -13.96 15.18 25.54
N GLY A 534 -12.97 15.48 26.37
CA GLY A 534 -11.52 15.31 26.07
C GLY A 534 -11.04 13.89 25.76
N GLY A 535 -11.95 12.94 25.59
CA GLY A 535 -11.69 11.56 25.16
C GLY A 535 -12.23 11.20 23.77
N PHE A 536 -12.92 12.10 23.08
CA PHE A 536 -13.50 11.78 21.77
C PHE A 536 -12.64 12.33 20.63
N GLY A 537 -12.05 11.42 19.84
CA GLY A 537 -11.52 11.75 18.53
C GLY A 537 -12.67 12.22 17.63
N LEU A 538 -12.69 13.51 17.28
CA LEU A 538 -13.61 14.02 16.27
C LEU A 538 -13.22 13.42 14.92
N ARG A 539 -14.04 12.49 14.39
CA ARG A 539 -13.94 12.07 13.00
C ARG A 539 -14.52 13.17 12.11
N GLY A 540 -13.67 13.74 11.25
CA GLY A 540 -14.13 14.56 10.15
C GLY A 540 -14.98 13.71 9.21
N ARG A 541 -16.18 14.18 8.85
CA ARG A 541 -16.87 13.74 7.63
C ARG A 541 -16.19 14.46 6.46
N ASN A 542 -15.68 13.68 5.50
CA ASN A 542 -15.44 14.16 4.15
C ASN A 542 -16.77 14.43 3.44
#